data_0c3db66e4cd759ab1d2642610c30a978
#
_entry.id   0c3db66e4cd759ab1d2642610c30a978
#
_cell.length_a   1.000
_cell.length_b   1.000
_cell.length_c   1.000
_cell.angle_alpha   90.00
_cell.angle_beta   90.00
_cell.angle_gamma   90.00
#
_symmetry.space_group_name_H-M   'P 1'
#
loop_
_entity.id
_entity.type
_entity.pdbx_description
1 polymer ?
#
loop_
_entity_poly.entity_id
_entity_poly.type
_entity_poly.pdbx_seq_one_letter_code
_entity_poly.pdbx_strand_id
1 'polypeptide(L)'
;DVNFGWLIRYTHAVGASMFFVVVYAHIARGLFFGSYKEPREMIWFLGIIIFLCMMATAFMGYVLPWGQMSFWGATVITNLFSAIPIIGDNIVTWLWGGYSVDNPTLNRFFSLHYLFPFIIVGFVILHIIALHIPGSNNPSGVEIKNVKKDTIPFHPYYTIKDLFGLGIFLILFFYFVFFYPNNLGHPDNYIPADPLVTPAHIVPEWYFLPFYAILRAIPDKLIGVLLMFASILILFFLPWLDKSKVKSGYYRPLFKLFYLGLILDFALLGYLGAQPPEGIYVLLARLSTLYYFGYFLVILPFISKREKPIALPKSIDEYYKATHNSK
;
A
#
# COMPACT_ATOMS: atom_id res chain seq x y z
N ASP A 1 14.55 -12.72 28.38
CA ASP A 1 15.92 -13.27 28.28
C ASP A 1 16.89 -12.31 27.59
N VAL A 2 16.44 -11.49 26.63
CA VAL A 2 17.26 -10.52 25.90
C VAL A 2 17.07 -9.14 26.51
N ASN A 3 18.17 -8.46 26.86
CA ASN A 3 18.15 -7.10 27.38
C ASN A 3 17.49 -6.15 26.38
N PHE A 4 16.45 -5.42 26.82
CA PHE A 4 15.63 -4.57 25.98
C PHE A 4 14.94 -5.28 24.79
N GLY A 5 14.80 -6.61 24.83
CA GLY A 5 14.15 -7.40 23.78
C GLY A 5 12.72 -6.94 23.48
N TRP A 6 11.98 -6.52 24.54
CA TRP A 6 10.65 -5.93 24.36
C TRP A 6 10.66 -4.67 23.48
N LEU A 7 11.66 -3.80 23.65
CA LEU A 7 11.78 -2.58 22.86
C LEU A 7 12.08 -2.91 21.39
N ILE A 8 12.99 -3.86 21.13
CA ILE A 8 13.32 -4.31 19.78
C ILE A 8 12.07 -4.90 19.12
N ARG A 9 11.34 -5.80 19.84
CA ARG A 9 10.14 -6.44 19.33
C ARG A 9 9.05 -5.42 19.00
N TYR A 10 8.72 -4.51 19.93
CA TYR A 10 7.67 -3.53 19.72
C TYR A 10 8.04 -2.49 18.65
N THR A 11 9.28 -2.05 18.63
CA THR A 11 9.79 -1.18 17.57
C THR A 11 9.64 -1.84 16.19
N HIS A 12 9.93 -3.14 16.09
CA HIS A 12 9.79 -3.90 14.85
C HIS A 12 8.32 -4.09 14.45
N ALA A 13 7.46 -4.56 15.35
CA ALA A 13 6.05 -4.82 15.07
C ALA A 13 5.27 -3.53 14.74
N VAL A 14 5.43 -2.49 15.57
CA VAL A 14 4.85 -1.17 15.30
C VAL A 14 5.46 -0.55 14.04
N GLY A 15 6.77 -0.74 13.83
CA GLY A 15 7.48 -0.28 12.63
C GLY A 15 6.89 -0.85 11.35
N ALA A 16 6.55 -2.14 11.32
CA ALA A 16 5.88 -2.76 10.17
C ALA A 16 4.55 -2.05 9.86
N SER A 17 3.70 -1.83 10.85
CA SER A 17 2.45 -1.09 10.68
C SER A 17 2.67 0.35 10.20
N MET A 18 3.61 1.09 10.83
CA MET A 18 3.90 2.48 10.46
C MET A 18 4.50 2.59 9.06
N PHE A 19 5.24 1.59 8.62
CA PHE A 19 5.75 1.52 7.26
C PHE A 19 4.60 1.49 6.24
N PHE A 20 3.56 0.69 6.48
CA PHE A 20 2.36 0.67 5.63
C PHE A 20 1.57 1.97 5.68
N VAL A 21 1.42 2.60 6.86
CA VAL A 21 0.78 3.93 6.97
C VAL A 21 1.48 4.94 6.05
N VAL A 22 2.80 5.02 6.13
CA VAL A 22 3.58 5.98 5.32
C VAL A 22 3.53 5.63 3.83
N VAL A 23 3.63 4.36 3.47
CA VAL A 23 3.60 3.92 2.07
C VAL A 23 2.21 4.13 1.45
N TYR A 24 1.12 3.85 2.15
CA TYR A 24 -0.22 4.17 1.67
C TYR A 24 -0.43 5.67 1.47
N ALA A 25 0.04 6.50 2.40
CA ALA A 25 0.02 7.96 2.24
C ALA A 25 0.88 8.41 1.05
N HIS A 26 2.05 7.77 0.84
CA HIS A 26 2.94 8.04 -0.29
C HIS A 26 2.31 7.66 -1.63
N ILE A 27 1.67 6.50 -1.73
CA ILE A 27 0.92 6.06 -2.92
C ILE A 27 -0.25 7.02 -3.19
N ALA A 28 -1.05 7.33 -2.17
CA ALA A 28 -2.18 8.25 -2.29
C ALA A 28 -1.72 9.63 -2.77
N ARG A 29 -0.63 10.16 -2.20
CA ARG A 29 -0.04 11.43 -2.67
C ARG A 29 0.45 11.33 -4.11
N GLY A 30 1.08 10.23 -4.50
CA GLY A 30 1.50 9.98 -5.88
C GLY A 30 0.33 9.93 -6.86
N LEU A 31 -0.77 9.29 -6.49
CA LEU A 31 -2.03 9.26 -7.24
C LEU A 31 -2.61 10.67 -7.41
N PHE A 32 -2.74 11.43 -6.33
CA PHE A 32 -3.36 12.75 -6.36
C PHE A 32 -2.58 13.76 -7.22
N PHE A 33 -1.25 13.74 -7.12
CA PHE A 33 -0.39 14.68 -7.86
C PHE A 33 0.08 14.15 -9.21
N GLY A 34 -0.42 12.99 -9.66
CA GLY A 34 -0.10 12.41 -10.97
C GLY A 34 1.37 12.04 -11.12
N SER A 35 2.01 11.56 -10.03
CA SER A 35 3.44 11.20 -10.04
C SER A 35 3.75 9.92 -10.84
N TYR A 36 2.73 9.27 -11.39
CA TYR A 36 2.83 8.14 -12.33
C TYR A 36 2.85 8.55 -13.80
N LYS A 37 2.67 9.85 -14.10
CA LYS A 37 2.62 10.37 -15.48
C LYS A 37 4.01 10.69 -16.00
N GLU A 38 4.11 10.74 -17.32
CA GLU A 38 5.34 11.12 -18.03
C GLU A 38 5.99 12.38 -17.43
N PRO A 39 7.32 12.34 -17.21
CA PRO A 39 8.31 11.29 -17.50
C PRO A 39 8.65 10.41 -16.27
N ARG A 40 7.68 10.12 -15.38
CA ARG A 40 7.90 9.48 -14.07
C ARG A 40 7.34 8.07 -13.96
N GLU A 41 6.98 7.43 -15.08
CA GLU A 41 6.39 6.08 -15.10
C GLU A 41 7.29 5.04 -14.46
N MET A 42 8.61 5.10 -14.74
CA MET A 42 9.58 4.17 -14.18
C MET A 42 9.67 4.28 -12.65
N ILE A 43 9.59 5.51 -12.11
CA ILE A 43 9.54 5.74 -10.66
C ILE A 43 8.33 5.03 -10.07
N TRP A 44 7.18 5.18 -10.71
CA TRP A 44 5.93 4.56 -10.29
C TRP A 44 6.01 3.03 -10.30
N PHE A 45 6.52 2.44 -11.39
CA PHE A 45 6.67 0.98 -11.51
C PHE A 45 7.61 0.40 -10.45
N LEU A 46 8.75 1.02 -10.23
CA LEU A 46 9.67 0.61 -9.17
C LEU A 46 9.00 0.71 -7.79
N GLY A 47 8.21 1.76 -7.57
CA GLY A 47 7.43 1.92 -6.34
C GLY A 47 6.43 0.78 -6.11
N ILE A 48 5.73 0.31 -7.15
CA ILE A 48 4.80 -0.82 -7.04
C ILE A 48 5.56 -2.13 -6.77
N ILE A 49 6.73 -2.34 -7.38
CA ILE A 49 7.57 -3.51 -7.10
C ILE A 49 8.03 -3.50 -5.64
N ILE A 50 8.46 -2.34 -5.11
CA ILE A 50 8.80 -2.18 -3.69
C ILE A 50 7.60 -2.52 -2.82
N PHE A 51 6.41 -2.04 -3.16
CA PHE A 51 5.19 -2.32 -2.41
C PHE A 51 4.86 -3.81 -2.38
N LEU A 52 4.96 -4.52 -3.50
CA LEU A 52 4.77 -5.98 -3.56
C LEU A 52 5.81 -6.73 -2.71
N CYS A 53 7.09 -6.36 -2.80
CA CYS A 53 8.14 -6.93 -1.97
C CYS A 53 7.90 -6.66 -0.48
N MET A 54 7.41 -5.47 -0.14
CA MET A 54 7.07 -5.08 1.23
C MET A 54 5.89 -5.92 1.78
N MET A 55 4.85 -6.14 0.97
CA MET A 55 3.73 -7.02 1.33
C MET A 55 4.21 -8.45 1.59
N ALA A 56 5.05 -9.00 0.71
CA ALA A 56 5.64 -10.32 0.88
C ALA A 56 6.50 -10.40 2.17
N THR A 57 7.34 -9.40 2.41
CA THR A 57 8.15 -9.30 3.62
C THR A 57 7.30 -9.31 4.88
N ALA A 58 6.26 -8.47 4.93
CA ALA A 58 5.38 -8.34 6.08
C ALA A 58 4.58 -9.63 6.33
N PHE A 59 4.06 -10.26 5.28
CA PHE A 59 3.34 -11.53 5.40
C PHE A 59 4.24 -12.63 5.99
N MET A 60 5.43 -12.82 5.41
CA MET A 60 6.37 -13.83 5.93
C MET A 60 6.81 -13.52 7.35
N GLY A 61 7.03 -12.24 7.69
CA GLY A 61 7.41 -11.81 9.04
C GLY A 61 6.32 -12.05 10.08
N TYR A 62 5.05 -11.87 9.71
CA TYR A 62 3.93 -12.12 10.61
C TYR A 62 3.76 -13.60 10.98
N VAL A 63 4.24 -14.51 10.13
CA VAL A 63 4.23 -15.94 10.42
C VAL A 63 5.24 -16.33 11.50
N LEU A 64 6.35 -15.60 11.64
CA LEU A 64 7.49 -15.99 12.48
C LEU A 64 7.22 -16.04 13.99
N PRO A 65 6.35 -15.20 14.59
CA PRO A 65 5.99 -15.35 16.01
C PRO A 65 5.33 -16.67 16.36
N TRP A 66 4.78 -17.37 15.39
CA TRP A 66 4.16 -18.68 15.52
C TRP A 66 3.00 -18.71 16.52
N GLY A 67 2.21 -17.64 16.51
CA GLY A 67 0.92 -17.57 17.20
C GLY A 67 -0.22 -18.12 16.35
N GLN A 68 -1.44 -18.15 16.91
CA GLN A 68 -2.62 -18.66 16.22
C GLN A 68 -2.91 -17.92 14.90
N MET A 69 -2.80 -16.59 14.88
CA MET A 69 -2.98 -15.84 13.63
C MET A 69 -1.84 -16.04 12.65
N SER A 70 -0.61 -16.22 13.14
CA SER A 70 0.56 -16.54 12.31
C SER A 70 0.36 -17.84 11.54
N PHE A 71 0.02 -18.92 12.26
CA PHE A 71 -0.16 -20.26 11.70
C PHE A 71 -1.37 -20.35 10.77
N TRP A 72 -2.54 -19.89 11.23
CA TRP A 72 -3.77 -19.98 10.46
C TRP A 72 -3.81 -18.97 9.33
N GLY A 73 -3.21 -17.79 9.49
CA GLY A 73 -3.00 -16.83 8.42
C GLY A 73 -2.10 -17.39 7.31
N ALA A 74 -0.99 -18.03 7.67
CA ALA A 74 -0.12 -18.72 6.71
C ALA A 74 -0.88 -19.83 5.96
N THR A 75 -1.63 -20.66 6.69
CA THR A 75 -2.43 -21.76 6.12
C THR A 75 -3.44 -21.24 5.09
N VAL A 76 -4.21 -20.21 5.46
CA VAL A 76 -5.25 -19.64 4.58
C VAL A 76 -4.62 -19.00 3.34
N ILE A 77 -3.64 -18.10 3.52
CA ILE A 77 -3.08 -17.31 2.42
C ILE A 77 -2.29 -18.18 1.45
N THR A 78 -1.47 -19.11 1.94
CA THR A 78 -0.72 -20.00 1.05
C THR A 78 -1.63 -21.01 0.34
N ASN A 79 -2.72 -21.44 0.98
CA ASN A 79 -3.71 -22.30 0.33
C ASN A 79 -4.52 -21.60 -0.77
N LEU A 80 -4.46 -20.26 -0.90
CA LEU A 80 -5.08 -19.57 -2.03
C LEU A 80 -4.49 -20.00 -3.37
N PHE A 81 -3.21 -20.38 -3.39
CA PHE A 81 -2.57 -20.87 -4.62
C PHE A 81 -3.18 -22.18 -5.14
N SER A 82 -3.86 -22.99 -4.31
CA SER A 82 -4.56 -24.19 -4.78
C SER A 82 -5.74 -23.88 -5.69
N ALA A 83 -6.16 -22.60 -5.79
CA ALA A 83 -7.15 -22.17 -6.77
C ALA A 83 -6.62 -22.19 -8.22
N ILE A 84 -5.29 -22.21 -8.43
CA ILE A 84 -4.69 -22.25 -9.76
C ILE A 84 -4.91 -23.66 -10.34
N PRO A 85 -5.59 -23.78 -11.50
CA PRO A 85 -5.85 -25.09 -12.09
C PRO A 85 -4.55 -25.85 -12.40
N ILE A 86 -4.61 -27.17 -12.24
CA ILE A 86 -3.54 -28.14 -12.59
C ILE A 86 -2.33 -28.11 -11.65
N ILE A 87 -1.77 -26.94 -11.36
CA ILE A 87 -0.49 -26.81 -10.63
C ILE A 87 -0.65 -26.29 -9.20
N GLY A 88 -1.84 -25.84 -8.81
CA GLY A 88 -2.08 -25.13 -7.56
C GLY A 88 -1.69 -25.93 -6.31
N ASP A 89 -2.12 -27.18 -6.22
CA ASP A 89 -1.77 -28.04 -5.07
C ASP A 89 -0.28 -28.34 -4.99
N ASN A 90 0.41 -28.48 -6.12
CA ASN A 90 1.85 -28.63 -6.16
C ASN A 90 2.56 -27.38 -5.65
N ILE A 91 2.07 -26.18 -6.00
CA ILE A 91 2.60 -24.91 -5.46
C ILE A 91 2.41 -24.85 -3.96
N VAL A 92 1.25 -25.20 -3.43
CA VAL A 92 0.95 -25.19 -2.00
C VAL A 92 1.88 -26.16 -1.27
N THR A 93 2.00 -27.41 -1.74
CA THR A 93 2.89 -28.42 -1.15
C THR A 93 4.36 -27.95 -1.19
N TRP A 94 4.77 -27.32 -2.28
CA TRP A 94 6.10 -26.76 -2.39
C TRP A 94 6.29 -25.58 -1.42
N LEU A 95 5.35 -24.65 -1.27
CA LEU A 95 5.42 -23.54 -0.34
C LEU A 95 5.51 -24.02 1.12
N TRP A 96 4.69 -25.00 1.49
CA TRP A 96 4.71 -25.56 2.84
C TRP A 96 5.96 -26.39 3.12
N GLY A 97 6.52 -27.03 2.10
CA GLY A 97 7.59 -28.01 2.24
C GLY A 97 7.10 -29.33 2.81
N GLY A 98 5.82 -29.62 2.64
CA GLY A 98 5.08 -30.77 3.14
C GLY A 98 3.60 -30.63 2.84
N TYR A 99 2.77 -31.38 3.56
CA TYR A 99 1.31 -31.42 3.36
C TYR A 99 0.54 -30.50 4.32
N SER A 100 1.25 -29.79 5.18
CA SER A 100 0.71 -28.80 6.12
C SER A 100 1.72 -27.71 6.39
N VAL A 101 1.24 -26.56 6.88
CA VAL A 101 2.12 -25.52 7.44
C VAL A 101 2.81 -26.09 8.68
N ASP A 102 4.15 -26.10 8.70
CA ASP A 102 4.95 -26.64 9.78
C ASP A 102 6.37 -26.04 9.75
N ASN A 103 7.30 -26.63 10.49
CA ASN A 103 8.69 -26.19 10.60
C ASN A 103 9.39 -25.92 9.23
N PRO A 104 9.21 -26.72 8.17
CA PRO A 104 9.77 -26.40 6.86
C PRO A 104 9.27 -25.06 6.29
N THR A 105 7.96 -24.78 6.47
CA THR A 105 7.35 -23.49 6.07
C THR A 105 7.97 -22.34 6.85
N LEU A 106 8.08 -22.49 8.18
CA LEU A 106 8.62 -21.47 9.07
C LEU A 106 10.07 -21.12 8.71
N ASN A 107 10.91 -22.13 8.45
CA ASN A 107 12.30 -21.91 8.07
C ASN A 107 12.44 -21.17 6.72
N ARG A 108 11.60 -21.52 5.74
CA ARG A 108 11.59 -20.84 4.44
C ARG A 108 11.16 -19.38 4.59
N PHE A 109 10.11 -19.13 5.36
CA PHE A 109 9.62 -17.78 5.59
C PHE A 109 10.60 -16.93 6.40
N PHE A 110 11.30 -17.52 7.35
CA PHE A 110 12.40 -16.84 8.04
C PHE A 110 13.49 -16.41 7.07
N SER A 111 13.98 -17.33 6.22
CA SER A 111 15.04 -17.04 5.27
C SER A 111 14.64 -15.96 4.25
N LEU A 112 13.41 -16.04 3.73
CA LEU A 112 12.88 -15.06 2.78
C LEU A 112 12.57 -13.72 3.45
N HIS A 113 12.03 -13.71 4.68
CA HIS A 113 11.81 -12.48 5.42
C HIS A 113 13.11 -11.73 5.70
N TYR A 114 14.19 -12.46 5.95
CA TYR A 114 15.52 -11.88 6.12
C TYR A 114 16.08 -11.33 4.79
N LEU A 115 15.87 -12.04 3.67
CA LEU A 115 16.41 -11.67 2.35
C LEU A 115 15.68 -10.47 1.72
N PHE A 116 14.35 -10.45 1.77
CA PHE A 116 13.53 -9.46 1.05
C PHE A 116 13.82 -8.00 1.42
N PRO A 117 14.11 -7.61 2.66
CA PRO A 117 14.52 -6.25 3.00
C PRO A 117 15.74 -5.76 2.20
N PHE A 118 16.72 -6.62 1.93
CA PHE A 118 17.88 -6.24 1.10
C PHE A 118 17.51 -6.06 -0.37
N ILE A 119 16.57 -6.88 -0.87
CA ILE A 119 15.98 -6.71 -2.21
C ILE A 119 15.23 -5.37 -2.28
N ILE A 120 14.43 -5.05 -1.25
CA ILE A 120 13.72 -3.76 -1.14
C ILE A 120 14.72 -2.60 -1.17
N VAL A 121 15.82 -2.67 -0.41
CA VAL A 121 16.87 -1.63 -0.42
C VAL A 121 17.42 -1.44 -1.84
N GLY A 122 17.69 -2.52 -2.56
CA GLY A 122 18.12 -2.45 -3.96
C GLY A 122 17.12 -1.72 -4.85
N PHE A 123 15.83 -2.06 -4.76
CA PHE A 123 14.78 -1.37 -5.51
C PHE A 123 14.57 0.08 -5.05
N VAL A 124 14.74 0.40 -3.77
CA VAL A 124 14.69 1.78 -3.26
C VAL A 124 15.81 2.62 -3.87
N ILE A 125 17.03 2.08 -3.97
CA ILE A 125 18.14 2.77 -4.64
C ILE A 125 17.78 3.07 -6.10
N LEU A 126 17.25 2.08 -6.83
CA LEU A 126 16.80 2.27 -8.22
C LEU A 126 15.65 3.29 -8.32
N HIS A 127 14.71 3.28 -7.37
CA HIS A 127 13.59 4.23 -7.30
C HIS A 127 14.09 5.67 -7.12
N ILE A 128 15.08 5.88 -6.26
CA ILE A 128 15.68 7.20 -6.03
C ILE A 128 16.53 7.64 -7.24
N ILE A 129 17.29 6.73 -7.86
CA ILE A 129 18.01 7.02 -9.11
C ILE A 129 17.03 7.45 -10.19
N ALA A 130 15.94 6.68 -10.39
CA ALA A 130 14.90 7.02 -11.35
C ALA A 130 14.24 8.39 -11.06
N LEU A 131 14.09 8.75 -9.77
CA LEU A 131 13.57 10.07 -9.37
C LEU A 131 14.51 11.21 -9.78
N HIS A 132 15.82 11.03 -9.66
CA HIS A 132 16.79 12.07 -9.94
C HIS A 132 16.93 12.40 -11.44
N ILE A 133 16.51 11.50 -12.34
CA ILE A 133 16.55 11.73 -13.78
C ILE A 133 15.58 12.86 -14.21
N PRO A 134 14.25 12.75 -13.98
CA PRO A 134 13.30 13.82 -14.33
C PRO A 134 13.15 14.86 -13.20
N GLY A 135 13.67 14.62 -12.00
CA GLY A 135 13.45 15.41 -10.80
C GLY A 135 12.08 15.21 -10.15
N SER A 136 11.91 15.80 -8.96
CA SER A 136 10.68 15.71 -8.18
C SER A 136 9.50 16.37 -8.90
N ASN A 137 8.30 15.79 -8.72
CA ASN A 137 7.06 16.48 -9.02
C ASN A 137 6.79 17.56 -7.96
N ASN A 138 5.97 18.56 -8.29
CA ASN A 138 5.54 19.59 -7.36
C ASN A 138 4.00 19.59 -7.22
N PRO A 139 3.44 20.18 -6.13
CA PRO A 139 1.99 20.17 -5.89
C PRO A 139 1.16 20.85 -7.00
N SER A 140 1.72 21.82 -7.70
CA SER A 140 1.03 22.49 -8.82
C SER A 140 1.02 21.61 -10.08
N GLY A 141 1.94 20.65 -10.21
CA GLY A 141 2.11 19.85 -11.43
C GLY A 141 2.62 20.65 -12.63
N VAL A 142 3.03 21.90 -12.41
CA VAL A 142 3.60 22.79 -13.45
C VAL A 142 5.09 22.52 -13.57
N GLU A 143 5.57 22.35 -14.80
CA GLU A 143 6.98 22.06 -15.03
C GLU A 143 7.88 23.27 -14.77
N ILE A 144 9.08 23.00 -14.26
CA ILE A 144 10.11 23.99 -14.03
C ILE A 144 10.63 24.46 -15.41
N LYS A 145 10.47 25.76 -15.69
CA LYS A 145 10.95 26.39 -16.93
C LYS A 145 12.25 27.16 -16.70
N ASN A 146 12.36 27.79 -15.56
CA ASN A 146 13.53 28.57 -15.18
C ASN A 146 13.96 28.23 -13.75
N VAL A 147 15.04 27.47 -13.63
CA VAL A 147 15.55 27.00 -12.34
C VAL A 147 15.73 28.14 -11.33
N LYS A 148 16.25 29.30 -11.77
CA LYS A 148 16.50 30.45 -10.87
C LYS A 148 15.22 31.10 -10.33
N LYS A 149 14.09 31.01 -11.06
CA LYS A 149 12.81 31.63 -10.67
C LYS A 149 11.82 30.62 -10.11
N ASP A 150 11.89 29.38 -10.57
CA ASP A 150 10.89 28.33 -10.30
C ASP A 150 11.33 27.37 -9.19
N THR A 151 12.56 27.51 -8.65
CA THR A 151 13.07 26.63 -7.59
C THR A 151 13.63 27.42 -6.42
N ILE A 152 13.70 26.77 -5.28
CA ILE A 152 14.37 27.24 -4.07
C ILE A 152 15.44 26.23 -3.67
N PRO A 153 16.49 26.61 -2.92
CA PRO A 153 17.49 25.68 -2.43
C PRO A 153 16.86 24.56 -1.58
N PHE A 154 17.42 23.34 -1.69
CA PHE A 154 16.98 22.25 -0.84
C PHE A 154 17.20 22.54 0.65
N HIS A 155 18.42 22.96 0.98
CA HIS A 155 18.73 23.43 2.33
C HIS A 155 18.65 24.98 2.39
N PRO A 156 18.01 25.57 3.39
CA PRO A 156 17.39 24.94 4.58
C PRO A 156 15.91 24.55 4.40
N TYR A 157 15.24 24.94 3.30
CA TYR A 157 13.79 24.91 3.18
C TYR A 157 13.22 23.47 3.28
N TYR A 158 13.67 22.58 2.40
CA TYR A 158 13.20 21.18 2.40
C TYR A 158 13.78 20.39 3.56
N THR A 159 15.03 20.64 3.94
CA THR A 159 15.65 19.99 5.10
C THR A 159 14.84 20.23 6.38
N ILE A 160 14.44 21.49 6.65
CA ILE A 160 13.65 21.82 7.85
C ILE A 160 12.25 21.21 7.76
N LYS A 161 11.63 21.27 6.60
CA LYS A 161 10.30 20.68 6.38
C LYS A 161 10.30 19.17 6.55
N ASP A 162 11.31 18.50 6.04
CA ASP A 162 11.45 17.05 6.17
C ASP A 162 11.73 16.65 7.63
N LEU A 163 12.58 17.39 8.34
CA LEU A 163 12.83 17.17 9.77
C LEU A 163 11.57 17.40 10.62
N PHE A 164 10.75 18.38 10.29
CA PHE A 164 9.47 18.59 10.94
C PHE A 164 8.51 17.41 10.72
N GLY A 165 8.39 16.94 9.47
CA GLY A 165 7.59 15.76 9.12
C GLY A 165 8.09 14.50 9.84
N LEU A 166 9.40 14.29 9.86
CA LEU A 166 10.04 13.20 10.61
C LEU A 166 9.74 13.29 12.10
N GLY A 167 9.80 14.49 12.70
CA GLY A 167 9.47 14.71 14.10
C GLY A 167 8.04 14.28 14.44
N ILE A 168 7.05 14.68 13.63
CA ILE A 168 5.65 14.24 13.78
C ILE A 168 5.54 12.72 13.67
N PHE A 169 6.17 12.12 12.65
CA PHE A 169 6.19 10.68 12.48
C PHE A 169 6.76 9.95 13.69
N LEU A 170 7.90 10.40 14.21
CA LEU A 170 8.54 9.78 15.37
C LEU A 170 7.69 9.90 16.64
N ILE A 171 6.98 11.02 16.85
CA ILE A 171 6.04 11.17 17.97
C ILE A 171 4.95 10.11 17.89
N LEU A 172 4.32 9.94 16.73
CA LEU A 172 3.27 8.92 16.51
C LEU A 172 3.83 7.51 16.68
N PHE A 173 4.99 7.24 16.08
CA PHE A 173 5.64 5.94 16.15
C PHE A 173 5.96 5.54 17.58
N PHE A 174 6.65 6.40 18.34
CA PHE A 174 7.01 6.12 19.72
C PHE A 174 5.81 6.14 20.67
N TYR A 175 4.74 6.89 20.33
CA TYR A 175 3.48 6.80 21.07
C TYR A 175 2.94 5.37 21.03
N PHE A 176 2.89 4.72 19.86
CA PHE A 176 2.48 3.33 19.79
C PHE A 176 3.48 2.40 20.45
N VAL A 177 4.79 2.55 20.22
CA VAL A 177 5.82 1.68 20.82
C VAL A 177 5.76 1.66 22.35
N PHE A 178 5.57 2.80 22.98
CA PHE A 178 5.67 2.92 24.45
C PHE A 178 4.32 2.83 25.17
N PHE A 179 3.22 3.22 24.54
CA PHE A 179 1.93 3.29 25.21
C PHE A 179 0.91 2.30 24.71
N TYR A 180 0.95 1.92 23.42
CA TYR A 180 -0.04 1.04 22.80
C TYR A 180 0.58 0.02 21.83
N PRO A 181 1.63 -0.73 22.24
CA PRO A 181 2.40 -1.57 21.32
C PRO A 181 1.61 -2.71 20.67
N ASN A 182 0.54 -3.16 21.31
CA ASN A 182 -0.27 -4.29 20.86
C ASN A 182 -1.54 -3.87 20.09
N ASN A 183 -1.84 -2.57 20.03
CA ASN A 183 -3.11 -2.09 19.48
C ASN A 183 -3.24 -2.28 17.96
N LEU A 184 -2.12 -2.41 17.25
CA LEU A 184 -2.08 -2.60 15.80
C LEU A 184 -1.98 -4.08 15.39
N GLY A 185 -1.89 -5.01 16.35
CA GLY A 185 -1.84 -6.45 16.13
C GLY A 185 -3.13 -7.16 16.57
N HIS A 186 -3.22 -8.46 16.28
CA HIS A 186 -4.34 -9.29 16.69
C HIS A 186 -4.03 -9.99 18.03
N PRO A 187 -4.96 -9.95 19.04
CA PRO A 187 -4.70 -10.53 20.35
C PRO A 187 -4.47 -12.05 20.30
N ASP A 188 -5.17 -12.79 19.43
CA ASP A 188 -5.00 -14.25 19.34
C ASP A 188 -3.59 -14.66 18.86
N ASN A 189 -2.80 -13.73 18.32
CA ASN A 189 -1.42 -14.03 17.94
C ASN A 189 -0.45 -14.14 19.13
N TYR A 190 -0.91 -13.84 20.34
CA TYR A 190 -0.21 -14.12 21.60
C TYR A 190 -0.49 -15.53 22.15
N ILE A 191 -1.48 -16.23 21.59
CA ILE A 191 -1.76 -17.64 21.87
C ILE A 191 -0.82 -18.48 20.99
N PRO A 192 -0.02 -19.41 21.56
CA PRO A 192 0.81 -20.32 20.75
C PRO A 192 0.00 -21.04 19.67
N ALA A 193 0.61 -21.23 18.51
CA ALA A 193 -0.05 -21.91 17.39
C ALA A 193 -0.48 -23.34 17.77
N ASP A 194 -1.76 -23.64 17.58
CA ASP A 194 -2.33 -24.98 17.74
C ASP A 194 -3.02 -25.37 16.41
N PRO A 195 -2.47 -26.36 15.69
CA PRO A 195 -3.04 -26.82 14.43
C PRO A 195 -4.38 -27.56 14.60
N LEU A 196 -4.74 -27.95 15.82
CA LEU A 196 -5.98 -28.67 16.13
C LEU A 196 -7.13 -27.71 16.52
N VAL A 197 -6.82 -26.44 16.80
CA VAL A 197 -7.81 -25.44 17.25
C VAL A 197 -7.86 -24.28 16.27
N THR A 198 -8.85 -24.31 15.40
CA THR A 198 -9.06 -23.21 14.43
C THR A 198 -9.67 -21.99 15.12
N PRO A 199 -9.08 -20.79 15.04
CA PRO A 199 -9.69 -19.56 15.55
C PRO A 199 -11.05 -19.29 14.90
N ALA A 200 -11.97 -18.71 15.67
CA ALA A 200 -13.31 -18.39 15.18
C ALA A 200 -13.27 -17.38 14.01
N HIS A 201 -12.27 -16.52 13.98
CA HIS A 201 -12.13 -15.51 12.95
C HIS A 201 -10.65 -15.32 12.57
N ILE A 202 -10.29 -15.76 11.37
CA ILE A 202 -8.93 -15.63 10.84
C ILE A 202 -8.91 -14.38 9.96
N VAL A 203 -8.13 -13.37 10.36
CA VAL A 203 -7.93 -12.14 9.60
C VAL A 203 -6.44 -11.84 9.45
N PRO A 204 -6.02 -11.30 8.31
CA PRO A 204 -4.66 -10.80 8.16
C PRO A 204 -4.47 -9.49 8.93
N GLU A 205 -3.24 -9.02 8.99
CA GLU A 205 -2.90 -7.70 9.51
C GLU A 205 -3.69 -6.59 8.80
N TRP A 206 -4.00 -5.50 9.53
CA TRP A 206 -4.92 -4.43 9.10
C TRP A 206 -4.59 -3.87 7.71
N TYR A 207 -3.33 -3.80 7.35
CA TYR A 207 -2.89 -3.25 6.06
C TYR A 207 -3.18 -4.17 4.87
N PHE A 208 -3.53 -5.42 5.09
CA PHE A 208 -4.00 -6.35 4.05
C PHE A 208 -5.52 -6.42 3.93
N LEU A 209 -6.26 -5.92 4.92
CA LEU A 209 -7.72 -6.03 4.98
C LEU A 209 -8.46 -5.52 3.74
N PRO A 210 -8.05 -4.39 3.09
CA PRO A 210 -8.74 -3.95 1.87
C PRO A 210 -8.70 -5.00 0.75
N PHE A 211 -7.55 -5.64 0.55
CA PHE A 211 -7.37 -6.70 -0.45
C PHE A 211 -8.07 -7.99 -0.05
N TYR A 212 -8.08 -8.29 1.24
CA TYR A 212 -8.78 -9.42 1.81
C TYR A 212 -10.31 -9.27 1.70
N ALA A 213 -10.86 -8.07 1.81
CA ALA A 213 -12.27 -7.79 1.54
C ALA A 213 -12.63 -8.12 0.08
N ILE A 214 -11.80 -7.68 -0.88
CA ILE A 214 -11.98 -7.97 -2.31
C ILE A 214 -11.97 -9.49 -2.56
N LEU A 215 -11.00 -10.20 -1.98
CA LEU A 215 -10.91 -11.66 -2.07
C LEU A 215 -12.22 -12.34 -1.64
N ARG A 216 -12.77 -11.94 -0.48
CA ARG A 216 -13.95 -12.57 0.12
C ARG A 216 -15.28 -12.06 -0.45
N ALA A 217 -15.29 -10.96 -1.22
CA ALA A 217 -16.49 -10.44 -1.85
C ALA A 217 -17.11 -11.42 -2.85
N ILE A 218 -16.30 -12.28 -3.46
CA ILE A 218 -16.70 -13.24 -4.49
C ILE A 218 -16.65 -14.66 -3.92
N PRO A 219 -17.72 -15.48 -4.09
CA PRO A 219 -17.76 -16.83 -3.54
C PRO A 219 -16.79 -17.80 -4.22
N ASP A 220 -16.51 -17.58 -5.53
CA ASP A 220 -15.57 -18.41 -6.27
C ASP A 220 -14.13 -18.09 -5.86
N LYS A 221 -13.40 -19.13 -5.43
CA LYS A 221 -12.04 -19.01 -4.89
C LYS A 221 -11.06 -18.45 -5.91
N LEU A 222 -11.11 -18.96 -7.15
CA LEU A 222 -10.18 -18.53 -8.21
C LEU A 222 -10.42 -17.08 -8.59
N ILE A 223 -11.68 -16.70 -8.82
CA ILE A 223 -12.06 -15.33 -9.17
C ILE A 223 -11.68 -14.38 -8.04
N GLY A 224 -11.96 -14.74 -6.78
CA GLY A 224 -11.56 -13.93 -5.61
C GLY A 224 -10.05 -13.69 -5.56
N VAL A 225 -9.24 -14.73 -5.76
CA VAL A 225 -7.77 -14.65 -5.81
C VAL A 225 -7.30 -13.75 -6.95
N LEU A 226 -7.85 -13.93 -8.15
CA LEU A 226 -7.52 -13.11 -9.31
C LEU A 226 -7.85 -11.63 -9.08
N LEU A 227 -9.01 -11.32 -8.50
CA LEU A 227 -9.38 -9.94 -8.16
C LEU A 227 -8.49 -9.34 -7.08
N MET A 228 -8.15 -10.10 -6.06
CA MET A 228 -7.21 -9.63 -5.03
C MET A 228 -5.87 -9.22 -5.64
N PHE A 229 -5.26 -10.05 -6.47
CA PHE A 229 -4.02 -9.69 -7.16
C PHE A 229 -4.22 -8.55 -8.17
N ALA A 230 -5.31 -8.59 -8.94
CA ALA A 230 -5.63 -7.55 -9.92
C ALA A 230 -5.80 -6.18 -9.25
N SER A 231 -6.31 -6.11 -8.01
CA SER A 231 -6.47 -4.85 -7.28
C SER A 231 -5.14 -4.14 -6.98
N ILE A 232 -4.06 -4.88 -6.86
CA ILE A 232 -2.71 -4.32 -6.71
C ILE A 232 -2.09 -4.06 -8.08
N LEU A 233 -2.18 -5.03 -8.98
CA LEU A 233 -1.55 -4.97 -10.30
C LEU A 233 -2.16 -3.88 -11.20
N ILE A 234 -3.41 -3.49 -10.98
CA ILE A 234 -4.05 -2.40 -11.74
C ILE A 234 -3.29 -1.07 -11.62
N LEU A 235 -2.56 -0.86 -10.53
CA LEU A 235 -1.74 0.33 -10.33
C LEU A 235 -0.62 0.47 -11.36
N PHE A 236 -0.11 -0.64 -11.94
CA PHE A 236 0.86 -0.58 -13.03
C PHE A 236 0.29 0.09 -14.29
N PHE A 237 -1.03 -0.03 -14.49
CA PHE A 237 -1.68 0.47 -15.71
C PHE A 237 -2.08 1.95 -15.64
N LEU A 238 -1.90 2.63 -14.51
CA LEU A 238 -2.29 4.02 -14.31
C LEU A 238 -1.75 5.00 -15.37
N PRO A 239 -0.48 4.91 -15.83
CA PRO A 239 0.03 5.79 -16.88
C PRO A 239 -0.79 5.74 -18.17
N TRP A 240 -1.40 4.59 -18.46
CA TRP A 240 -2.24 4.39 -19.65
C TRP A 240 -3.73 4.65 -19.40
N LEU A 241 -4.21 4.48 -18.17
CA LEU A 241 -5.61 4.67 -17.80
C LEU A 241 -5.96 6.16 -17.64
N ASP A 242 -5.06 6.96 -17.08
CA ASP A 242 -5.26 8.40 -16.92
C ASP A 242 -4.68 9.20 -18.09
N LYS A 243 -5.54 9.54 -19.06
CA LYS A 243 -5.18 10.26 -20.28
C LYS A 243 -5.07 11.78 -20.13
N SER A 244 -5.38 12.35 -18.96
CA SER A 244 -5.28 13.79 -18.71
C SER A 244 -3.82 14.26 -18.79
N LYS A 245 -3.57 15.35 -19.51
CA LYS A 245 -2.25 16.02 -19.52
C LYS A 245 -1.98 16.80 -18.24
N VAL A 246 -3.03 17.11 -17.49
CA VAL A 246 -2.91 17.80 -16.19
C VAL A 246 -2.52 16.78 -15.13
N LYS A 247 -1.39 17.01 -14.46
CA LYS A 247 -0.84 16.08 -13.47
C LYS A 247 -1.57 16.20 -12.14
N SER A 248 -1.62 17.39 -11.57
CA SER A 248 -2.15 17.61 -10.22
C SER A 248 -3.68 17.56 -10.17
N GLY A 249 -4.20 16.74 -9.25
CA GLY A 249 -5.63 16.69 -8.92
C GLY A 249 -6.19 18.02 -8.39
N TYR A 250 -5.32 18.95 -7.99
CA TYR A 250 -5.74 20.29 -7.57
C TYR A 250 -6.53 21.02 -8.66
N TYR A 251 -6.14 20.87 -9.92
CA TYR A 251 -6.79 21.49 -11.08
C TYR A 251 -7.85 20.61 -11.75
N ARG A 252 -8.17 19.47 -11.16
CA ARG A 252 -9.06 18.45 -11.74
C ARG A 252 -10.24 18.19 -10.79
N PRO A 253 -11.29 19.01 -10.83
CA PRO A 253 -12.38 18.94 -9.84
C PRO A 253 -13.12 17.60 -9.83
N LEU A 254 -13.45 17.01 -10.99
CA LEU A 254 -14.09 15.69 -11.04
C LEU A 254 -13.15 14.59 -10.56
N PHE A 255 -11.88 14.61 -11.02
CA PHE A 255 -10.88 13.69 -10.52
C PHE A 255 -10.76 13.77 -8.99
N LYS A 256 -10.69 14.97 -8.42
CA LYS A 256 -10.60 15.17 -6.97
C LYS A 256 -11.78 14.55 -6.23
N LEU A 257 -13.00 14.71 -6.75
CA LEU A 257 -14.22 14.13 -6.16
C LEU A 257 -14.16 12.60 -6.14
N PHE A 258 -13.91 11.98 -7.29
CA PHE A 258 -13.83 10.52 -7.40
C PHE A 258 -12.61 9.93 -6.72
N TYR A 259 -11.50 10.65 -6.68
CA TYR A 259 -10.32 10.26 -5.90
C TYR A 259 -10.62 10.21 -4.40
N LEU A 260 -11.34 11.21 -3.87
CA LEU A 260 -11.80 11.18 -2.48
C LEU A 260 -12.70 9.96 -2.23
N GLY A 261 -13.60 9.66 -3.18
CA GLY A 261 -14.41 8.44 -3.16
C GLY A 261 -13.55 7.19 -3.09
N LEU A 262 -12.45 7.09 -3.87
CA LEU A 262 -11.52 5.97 -3.83
C LEU A 262 -10.84 5.82 -2.45
N ILE A 263 -10.42 6.92 -1.83
CA ILE A 263 -9.80 6.88 -0.49
C ILE A 263 -10.79 6.38 0.57
N LEU A 264 -12.04 6.88 0.52
CA LEU A 264 -13.10 6.45 1.42
C LEU A 264 -13.49 4.98 1.19
N ASP A 265 -13.55 4.56 -0.07
CA ASP A 265 -13.82 3.17 -0.44
C ASP A 265 -12.72 2.22 0.02
N PHE A 266 -11.46 2.61 -0.13
CA PHE A 266 -10.32 1.81 0.35
C PHE A 266 -10.34 1.66 1.88
N ALA A 267 -10.71 2.71 2.61
CA ALA A 267 -10.90 2.64 4.05
C ALA A 267 -12.10 1.74 4.42
N LEU A 268 -13.20 1.83 3.67
CA LEU A 268 -14.37 0.96 3.84
C LEU A 268 -14.03 -0.51 3.56
N LEU A 269 -13.28 -0.81 2.50
CA LEU A 269 -12.76 -2.15 2.23
C LEU A 269 -11.91 -2.68 3.40
N GLY A 270 -11.08 -1.82 4.00
CA GLY A 270 -10.33 -2.17 5.20
C GLY A 270 -11.23 -2.57 6.37
N TYR A 271 -12.27 -1.79 6.64
CA TYR A 271 -13.27 -2.12 7.65
C TYR A 271 -14.00 -3.44 7.34
N LEU A 272 -14.47 -3.60 6.11
CA LEU A 272 -15.19 -4.80 5.66
C LEU A 272 -14.31 -6.06 5.67
N GLY A 273 -13.00 -5.91 5.43
CA GLY A 273 -12.03 -7.00 5.55
C GLY A 273 -11.90 -7.55 6.97
N ALA A 274 -12.16 -6.74 7.98
CA ALA A 274 -12.16 -7.14 9.39
C ALA A 274 -13.50 -7.75 9.84
N GLN A 275 -14.60 -7.60 9.07
CA GLN A 275 -15.92 -8.10 9.45
C GLN A 275 -16.13 -9.56 9.01
N PRO A 276 -17.07 -10.30 9.65
CA PRO A 276 -17.51 -11.61 9.15
C PRO A 276 -18.04 -11.51 7.72
N PRO A 277 -17.72 -12.49 6.82
CA PRO A 277 -18.13 -12.45 5.41
C PRO A 277 -19.59 -12.94 5.22
N GLU A 278 -20.54 -12.26 5.83
CA GLU A 278 -21.96 -12.63 5.81
C GLU A 278 -22.89 -11.41 5.81
N GLY A 279 -24.12 -11.63 5.42
CA GLY A 279 -25.18 -10.62 5.44
C GLY A 279 -24.83 -9.36 4.67
N ILE A 280 -25.02 -8.21 5.32
CA ILE A 280 -24.81 -6.88 4.72
C ILE A 280 -23.33 -6.62 4.38
N TYR A 281 -22.40 -7.20 5.12
CA TYR A 281 -20.97 -6.99 4.91
C TYR A 281 -20.51 -7.51 3.54
N VAL A 282 -21.05 -8.66 3.10
CA VAL A 282 -20.73 -9.21 1.77
C VAL A 282 -21.28 -8.31 0.66
N LEU A 283 -22.52 -7.81 0.82
CA LEU A 283 -23.09 -6.89 -0.17
C LEU A 283 -22.27 -5.62 -0.28
N LEU A 284 -21.90 -5.00 0.85
CA LEU A 284 -21.08 -3.79 0.86
C LEU A 284 -19.69 -4.06 0.28
N ALA A 285 -19.05 -5.20 0.59
CA ALA A 285 -17.76 -5.58 0.03
C ALA A 285 -17.82 -5.73 -1.50
N ARG A 286 -18.92 -6.29 -2.04
CA ARG A 286 -19.14 -6.39 -3.51
C ARG A 286 -19.29 -5.01 -4.15
N LEU A 287 -20.08 -4.13 -3.55
CA LEU A 287 -20.29 -2.77 -4.07
C LEU A 287 -18.99 -1.95 -4.02
N SER A 288 -18.24 -2.03 -2.92
CA SER A 288 -16.91 -1.43 -2.79
C SER A 288 -15.92 -2.00 -3.81
N THR A 289 -15.87 -3.32 -3.98
CA THR A 289 -15.03 -3.95 -5.01
C THR A 289 -15.39 -3.46 -6.41
N LEU A 290 -16.68 -3.33 -6.71
CA LEU A 290 -17.16 -2.79 -7.98
C LEU A 290 -16.74 -1.33 -8.16
N TYR A 291 -16.85 -0.50 -7.09
CA TYR A 291 -16.40 0.88 -7.15
C TYR A 291 -14.89 0.97 -7.33
N TYR A 292 -14.10 0.18 -6.59
CA TYR A 292 -12.64 0.14 -6.71
C TYR A 292 -12.17 -0.11 -8.15
N PHE A 293 -12.62 -1.19 -8.76
CA PHE A 293 -12.28 -1.49 -10.16
C PHE A 293 -12.93 -0.52 -11.15
N GLY A 294 -14.17 -0.13 -10.89
CA GLY A 294 -14.88 0.87 -11.68
C GLY A 294 -14.17 2.21 -11.71
N TYR A 295 -13.55 2.62 -10.59
CA TYR A 295 -12.75 3.83 -10.57
C TYR A 295 -11.58 3.76 -11.57
N PHE A 296 -10.77 2.71 -11.53
CA PHE A 296 -9.60 2.61 -12.40
C PHE A 296 -9.95 2.32 -13.86
N LEU A 297 -10.91 1.43 -14.11
CA LEU A 297 -11.19 0.93 -15.47
C LEU A 297 -12.21 1.77 -16.22
N VAL A 298 -13.09 2.50 -15.53
CA VAL A 298 -14.19 3.25 -16.16
C VAL A 298 -14.10 4.73 -15.83
N ILE A 299 -14.18 5.09 -14.54
CA ILE A 299 -14.31 6.48 -14.11
C ILE A 299 -13.06 7.28 -14.50
N LEU A 300 -11.88 6.82 -14.13
CA LEU A 300 -10.62 7.51 -14.40
C LEU A 300 -10.37 7.71 -15.91
N PRO A 301 -10.46 6.68 -16.78
CA PRO A 301 -10.34 6.86 -18.23
C PRO A 301 -11.38 7.82 -18.81
N PHE A 302 -12.61 7.77 -18.32
CA PHE A 302 -13.69 8.63 -18.81
C PHE A 302 -13.47 10.09 -18.42
N ILE A 303 -13.25 10.38 -17.13
CA ILE A 303 -13.06 11.75 -16.65
C ILE A 303 -11.76 12.36 -17.22
N SER A 304 -10.70 11.56 -17.33
CA SER A 304 -9.41 12.05 -17.85
C SER A 304 -9.47 12.59 -19.28
N LYS A 305 -10.47 12.15 -20.05
CA LYS A 305 -10.69 12.60 -21.43
C LYS A 305 -11.69 13.76 -21.53
N ARG A 306 -12.66 13.87 -20.61
CA ARG A 306 -13.81 14.78 -20.72
C ARG A 306 -13.81 15.90 -19.71
N GLU A 307 -13.08 15.75 -18.61
CA GLU A 307 -12.97 16.79 -17.59
C GLU A 307 -12.36 18.07 -18.18
N LYS A 308 -12.94 19.21 -17.82
CA LYS A 308 -12.37 20.53 -18.10
C LYS A 308 -11.57 20.95 -16.86
N PRO A 309 -10.22 20.88 -16.91
CA PRO A 309 -9.40 21.31 -15.79
C PRO A 309 -9.56 22.82 -15.54
N ILE A 310 -9.34 23.23 -14.29
CA ILE A 310 -9.14 24.62 -13.94
C ILE A 310 -7.88 25.14 -14.65
N ALA A 311 -7.87 26.40 -15.05
CA ALA A 311 -6.72 26.98 -15.75
C ALA A 311 -5.42 26.81 -14.96
N LEU A 312 -4.41 26.24 -15.60
CA LEU A 312 -3.10 26.09 -15.00
C LEU A 312 -2.30 27.39 -15.18
N PRO A 313 -1.49 27.77 -14.18
CA PRO A 313 -0.52 28.84 -14.34
C PRO A 313 0.54 28.46 -15.40
N LYS A 314 1.03 29.44 -16.12
CA LYS A 314 2.04 29.22 -17.18
C LYS A 314 3.42 28.88 -16.65
N SER A 315 3.69 29.27 -15.39
CA SER A 315 4.94 28.99 -14.68
C SER A 315 4.73 28.95 -13.16
N ILE A 316 5.70 28.45 -12.41
CA ILE A 316 5.67 28.48 -10.95
C ILE A 316 5.74 29.91 -10.42
N ASP A 317 6.50 30.79 -11.06
CA ASP A 317 6.58 32.22 -10.73
C ASP A 317 5.21 32.92 -10.90
N GLU A 318 4.46 32.62 -11.97
CA GLU A 318 3.09 33.12 -12.15
C GLU A 318 2.14 32.59 -11.08
N TYR A 319 2.21 31.31 -10.74
CA TYR A 319 1.43 30.72 -9.64
C TYR A 319 1.71 31.42 -8.31
N TYR A 320 2.99 31.62 -7.99
CA TYR A 320 3.40 32.30 -6.77
C TYR A 320 2.85 33.73 -6.69
N LYS A 321 2.99 34.51 -7.75
CA LYS A 321 2.46 35.88 -7.83
C LYS A 321 0.95 35.94 -7.70
N ALA A 322 0.24 35.03 -8.36
CA ALA A 322 -1.24 34.97 -8.27
C ALA A 322 -1.74 34.63 -6.88
N THR A 323 -1.01 33.82 -6.12
CA THR A 323 -1.40 33.38 -4.78
C THR A 323 -0.97 34.31 -3.64
N HIS A 324 0.07 35.14 -3.85
CA HIS A 324 0.65 36.00 -2.79
C HIS A 324 0.39 37.49 -3.04
N ASN A 325 0.11 37.94 -4.28
CA ASN A 325 -0.24 39.32 -4.59
C ASN A 325 -1.74 39.60 -4.51
N SER A 326 -2.56 38.61 -4.19
CA SER A 326 -4.01 38.77 -3.93
C SER A 326 -4.34 39.02 -2.46
N LYS A 327 -3.33 39.28 -1.64
CA LYS A 327 -3.44 39.78 -0.28
C LYS A 327 -2.91 41.20 -0.21
#